data_64a482b2c17c357d9e8ee61268b6c488
#
_entry.id   64a482b2c17c357d9e8ee61268b6c488
#
_cell.length_a   1.000
_cell.length_b   1.000
_cell.length_c   1.000
_cell.angle_alpha   90.00
_cell.angle_beta   90.00
_cell.angle_gamma   90.00
#
_symmetry.space_group_name_H-M   'P 1'
#
loop_
_entity.id
_entity.type
_entity.pdbx_description
1 polymer ?
#
loop_
_entity_poly.entity_id
_entity_poly.type
_entity_poly.pdbx_seq_one_letter_code
_entity_poly.pdbx_strand_id
1 'polypeptide(L)'
;MTDPIDMNRRSWDERVAIHMRDTTGVYALDRFRAGENPLNGIEADELGDVRGKRVLHLQCHIGLDTLRLARLGAVVTGLDFSGAALEAARGLAGETGLQADFVQGTVDEAPRLTPGPFDLVFTTWGVLCWLADMRIWASVVASVLAPGGELYCADAHPGFSMLEQVAGKLAPTYDFQTPVDRPLEFNDATTYTGDPTVLTHQSMREWIHPLSAILGALIDAGLTITMFREHEFLPWQAVPMLVPAPDGQWRLPDGHPRIPLSFSVRAKKEV
;
A
#
# COMPACT_ATOMS: atom_id res chain seq x y z
N MET A 1 -11.16 -19.87 15.58
CA MET A 1 -10.54 -19.41 14.31
C MET A 1 -9.50 -18.37 14.68
N THR A 2 -8.30 -18.43 14.07
CA THR A 2 -7.27 -17.42 14.30
C THR A 2 -7.76 -16.08 13.77
N ASP A 3 -7.49 -15.00 14.49
CA ASP A 3 -7.81 -13.64 14.06
C ASP A 3 -7.11 -13.36 12.72
N PRO A 4 -7.82 -12.85 11.69
CA PRO A 4 -7.22 -12.48 10.41
C PRO A 4 -6.02 -11.54 10.53
N ILE A 5 -6.09 -10.57 11.43
CA ILE A 5 -5.01 -9.61 11.68
C ILE A 5 -3.77 -10.33 12.21
N ASP A 6 -3.91 -11.24 13.18
CA ASP A 6 -2.77 -12.00 13.73
C ASP A 6 -2.16 -12.95 12.68
N MET A 7 -2.99 -13.56 11.83
CA MET A 7 -2.52 -14.42 10.74
C MET A 7 -1.70 -13.60 9.74
N ASN A 8 -2.25 -12.51 9.25
CA ASN A 8 -1.59 -11.62 8.31
C ASN A 8 -0.30 -11.03 8.90
N ARG A 9 -0.32 -10.60 10.17
CA ARG A 9 0.86 -10.06 10.84
C ARG A 9 2.02 -11.05 10.88
N ARG A 10 1.78 -12.32 11.24
CA ARG A 10 2.84 -13.36 11.26
C ARG A 10 3.45 -13.57 9.89
N SER A 11 2.62 -13.59 8.86
CA SER A 11 3.07 -13.74 7.48
C SER A 11 3.90 -12.53 7.04
N TRP A 12 3.48 -11.30 7.40
CA TRP A 12 4.22 -10.08 7.08
C TRP A 12 5.50 -9.92 7.90
N ASP A 13 5.51 -10.28 9.19
CA ASP A 13 6.72 -10.27 10.02
C ASP A 13 7.83 -11.14 9.40
N GLU A 14 7.49 -12.33 8.88
CA GLU A 14 8.46 -13.24 8.26
C GLU A 14 9.00 -12.69 6.93
N ARG A 15 8.17 -11.99 6.14
CA ARG A 15 8.58 -11.38 4.87
C ARG A 15 9.61 -10.26 5.02
N VAL A 16 9.64 -9.57 6.16
CA VAL A 16 10.53 -8.41 6.40
C VAL A 16 11.99 -8.73 6.09
N ALA A 17 12.52 -9.84 6.62
CA ALA A 17 13.92 -10.22 6.42
C ALA A 17 14.24 -10.47 4.94
N ILE A 18 13.28 -11.01 4.18
CA ILE A 18 13.41 -11.24 2.74
C ILE A 18 13.42 -9.90 2.00
N HIS A 19 12.48 -9.01 2.33
CA HIS A 19 12.35 -7.70 1.70
C HIS A 19 13.56 -6.80 1.98
N MET A 20 14.14 -6.88 3.19
CA MET A 20 15.34 -6.12 3.54
C MET A 20 16.63 -6.63 2.87
N ARG A 21 16.68 -7.90 2.46
CA ARG A 21 17.78 -8.41 1.61
C ARG A 21 17.71 -7.88 0.19
N ASP A 22 16.52 -7.61 -0.31
CA ASP A 22 16.22 -7.05 -1.65
C ASP A 22 17.02 -7.70 -2.78
N THR A 23 17.17 -9.03 -2.74
CA THR A 23 18.00 -9.79 -3.68
C THR A 23 17.57 -9.64 -5.14
N THR A 24 16.32 -9.29 -5.36
CA THR A 24 15.73 -9.06 -6.68
C THR A 24 15.69 -7.58 -7.09
N GLY A 25 16.01 -6.66 -6.17
CA GLY A 25 16.04 -5.22 -6.42
C GLY A 25 14.64 -4.57 -6.54
N VAL A 26 13.59 -5.26 -6.11
CA VAL A 26 12.20 -4.74 -6.19
C VAL A 26 12.04 -3.46 -5.37
N TYR A 27 12.67 -3.38 -4.20
CA TYR A 27 12.63 -2.18 -3.36
C TYR A 27 13.70 -1.15 -3.73
N ALA A 28 14.71 -1.53 -4.50
CA ALA A 28 15.85 -0.69 -4.85
C ALA A 28 16.54 -0.08 -3.61
N LEU A 29 16.69 -0.87 -2.52
CA LEU A 29 17.22 -0.39 -1.23
C LEU A 29 18.63 0.17 -1.35
N ASP A 30 19.49 -0.42 -2.16
CA ASP A 30 20.87 0.08 -2.35
C ASP A 30 20.88 1.45 -3.03
N ARG A 31 20.00 1.67 -4.02
CA ARG A 31 19.83 2.98 -4.64
C ARG A 31 19.31 4.01 -3.64
N PHE A 32 18.34 3.61 -2.82
CA PHE A 32 17.82 4.47 -1.76
C PHE A 32 18.90 4.82 -0.73
N ARG A 33 19.72 3.86 -0.28
CA ARG A 33 20.88 4.08 0.59
C ARG A 33 21.92 5.02 -0.02
N ALA A 34 22.12 4.91 -1.33
CA ALA A 34 23.02 5.78 -2.10
C ALA A 34 22.49 7.23 -2.28
N GLY A 35 21.31 7.55 -1.78
CA GLY A 35 20.72 8.89 -1.85
C GLY A 35 19.73 9.11 -2.98
N GLU A 36 19.49 8.11 -3.84
CA GLU A 36 18.44 8.20 -4.84
C GLU A 36 17.06 8.15 -4.17
N ASN A 37 16.07 8.77 -4.79
CA ASN A 37 14.71 8.80 -4.26
C ASN A 37 13.68 8.41 -5.33
N PRO A 38 13.74 7.17 -5.84
CA PRO A 38 12.80 6.74 -6.86
C PRO A 38 11.42 6.53 -6.22
N LEU A 39 10.55 7.55 -6.25
CA LEU A 39 9.12 7.34 -6.12
C LEU A 39 8.63 6.60 -7.37
N ASN A 40 7.58 5.78 -7.23
CA ASN A 40 6.91 5.23 -8.39
C ASN A 40 6.37 6.38 -9.25
N GLY A 41 6.28 6.18 -10.57
CA GLY A 41 5.91 7.25 -11.50
C GLY A 41 4.59 7.93 -11.16
N ILE A 42 3.59 7.18 -10.65
CA ILE A 42 2.29 7.74 -10.27
C ILE A 42 2.43 8.74 -9.12
N GLU A 43 3.09 8.34 -8.02
CA GLU A 43 3.22 9.22 -6.86
C GLU A 43 4.09 10.44 -7.20
N ALA A 44 5.14 10.25 -8.00
CA ALA A 44 6.00 11.35 -8.41
C ALA A 44 5.23 12.44 -9.18
N ASP A 45 4.29 12.02 -10.02
CA ASP A 45 3.49 12.94 -10.85
C ASP A 45 2.30 13.55 -10.09
N GLU A 46 1.75 12.83 -9.10
CA GLU A 46 0.47 13.19 -8.49
C GLU A 46 0.59 13.79 -7.10
N LEU A 47 1.66 13.48 -6.35
CA LEU A 47 1.76 13.85 -4.93
C LEU A 47 1.95 15.36 -4.71
N GLY A 48 2.64 16.04 -5.64
CA GLY A 48 2.97 17.45 -5.52
C GLY A 48 4.01 17.73 -4.42
N ASP A 49 4.07 18.97 -3.95
CA ASP A 49 5.04 19.38 -2.93
C ASP A 49 4.61 18.94 -1.53
N VAL A 50 5.43 18.13 -0.88
CA VAL A 50 5.21 17.63 0.47
C VAL A 50 6.11 18.28 1.52
N ARG A 51 6.98 19.23 1.14
CA ARG A 51 7.91 19.90 2.07
C ARG A 51 7.18 20.57 3.22
N GLY A 52 7.60 20.24 4.43
CA GLY A 52 7.03 20.77 5.67
C GLY A 52 5.65 20.22 6.02
N LYS A 53 5.03 19.42 5.16
CA LYS A 53 3.74 18.76 5.48
C LYS A 53 3.94 17.70 6.55
N ARG A 54 2.99 17.62 7.47
CA ARG A 54 2.85 16.48 8.40
C ARG A 54 2.14 15.35 7.67
N VAL A 55 2.83 14.23 7.49
CA VAL A 55 2.33 13.09 6.73
C VAL A 55 2.17 11.87 7.63
N LEU A 56 1.01 11.23 7.60
CA LEU A 56 0.79 9.90 8.15
C LEU A 56 0.78 8.88 7.02
N HIS A 57 1.73 7.95 7.04
CA HIS A 57 1.74 6.80 6.14
C HIS A 57 1.12 5.60 6.84
N LEU A 58 -0.08 5.21 6.43
CA LEU A 58 -0.78 4.03 6.92
C LEU A 58 -0.25 2.77 6.23
N GLN A 59 -0.04 1.70 7.02
CA GLN A 59 0.47 0.41 6.54
C GLN A 59 1.85 0.56 5.84
N CYS A 60 2.78 1.23 6.54
CA CYS A 60 4.04 1.70 5.97
C CYS A 60 5.09 0.61 5.74
N HIS A 61 4.82 -0.64 6.16
CA HIS A 61 5.74 -1.78 6.01
C HIS A 61 7.16 -1.45 6.51
N ILE A 62 8.21 -1.74 5.73
CA ILE A 62 9.62 -1.42 6.05
C ILE A 62 9.94 0.07 5.98
N GLY A 63 8.93 0.93 5.88
CA GLY A 63 9.06 2.39 5.95
C GLY A 63 9.77 3.05 4.76
N LEU A 64 10.02 2.34 3.67
CA LEU A 64 10.77 2.87 2.54
C LEU A 64 10.10 4.11 1.94
N ASP A 65 8.80 4.06 1.64
CA ASP A 65 8.07 5.20 1.08
C ASP A 65 7.88 6.32 2.11
N THR A 66 7.74 5.97 3.41
CA THR A 66 7.79 6.96 4.50
C THR A 66 9.10 7.76 4.45
N LEU A 67 10.23 7.06 4.32
CA LEU A 67 11.54 7.70 4.26
C LEU A 67 11.78 8.44 2.93
N ARG A 68 11.19 7.99 1.83
CA ARG A 68 11.18 8.74 0.57
C ARG A 68 10.48 10.08 0.72
N LEU A 69 9.35 10.12 1.42
CA LEU A 69 8.63 11.36 1.74
C LEU A 69 9.45 12.26 2.69
N ALA A 70 10.12 11.68 3.70
CA ALA A 70 11.03 12.43 4.56
C ALA A 70 12.17 13.09 3.77
N ARG A 71 12.75 12.37 2.80
CA ARG A 71 13.80 12.90 1.91
C ARG A 71 13.31 14.04 1.03
N LEU A 72 12.02 14.08 0.71
CA LEU A 72 11.36 15.21 0.03
C LEU A 72 11.03 16.37 0.98
N GLY A 73 11.35 16.26 2.27
CA GLY A 73 11.19 17.32 3.26
C GLY A 73 9.88 17.27 4.04
N ALA A 74 9.12 16.20 3.98
CA ALA A 74 7.95 16.01 4.83
C ALA A 74 8.33 15.65 6.27
N VAL A 75 7.47 15.97 7.24
CA VAL A 75 7.51 15.48 8.61
C VAL A 75 6.63 14.25 8.70
N VAL A 76 7.24 13.08 8.80
CA VAL A 76 6.56 11.81 8.54
C VAL A 76 6.36 10.96 9.79
N THR A 77 5.19 10.33 9.88
CA THR A 77 4.88 9.25 10.81
C THR A 77 4.42 8.04 10.00
N GLY A 78 5.07 6.89 10.17
CA GLY A 78 4.66 5.61 9.60
C GLY A 78 3.93 4.76 10.65
N LEU A 79 2.80 4.18 10.29
CA LEU A 79 2.07 3.24 11.13
C LEU A 79 2.00 1.89 10.43
N ASP A 80 2.33 0.82 11.16
CA ASP A 80 2.20 -0.56 10.69
C ASP A 80 1.94 -1.50 11.86
N PHE A 81 1.25 -2.60 11.60
CA PHE A 81 0.97 -3.62 12.63
C PHE A 81 2.17 -4.54 12.89
N SER A 82 3.12 -4.66 11.94
CA SER A 82 4.31 -5.49 12.02
C SER A 82 5.43 -4.79 12.81
N GLY A 83 5.73 -5.30 14.00
CA GLY A 83 6.86 -4.83 14.80
C GLY A 83 8.20 -5.03 14.10
N ALA A 84 8.35 -6.16 13.38
CA ALA A 84 9.55 -6.46 12.61
C ALA A 84 9.77 -5.47 11.46
N ALA A 85 8.69 -5.09 10.75
CA ALA A 85 8.77 -4.11 9.68
C ALA A 85 9.20 -2.74 10.21
N LEU A 86 8.66 -2.31 11.35
CA LEU A 86 9.02 -1.03 11.96
C LEU A 86 10.44 -1.01 12.54
N GLU A 87 10.95 -2.14 13.01
CA GLU A 87 12.36 -2.25 13.40
C GLU A 87 13.28 -2.07 12.18
N ALA A 88 12.96 -2.72 11.06
CA ALA A 88 13.66 -2.54 9.79
C ALA A 88 13.57 -1.08 9.30
N ALA A 89 12.40 -0.46 9.39
CA ALA A 89 12.19 0.95 9.02
C ALA A 89 13.07 1.92 9.85
N ARG A 90 13.16 1.70 11.18
CA ARG A 90 14.05 2.49 12.04
C ARG A 90 15.53 2.27 11.72
N GLY A 91 15.91 1.01 11.40
CA GLY A 91 17.24 0.69 10.92
C GLY A 91 17.60 1.47 9.65
N LEU A 92 16.71 1.43 8.65
CA LEU A 92 16.90 2.14 7.38
C LEU A 92 16.93 3.67 7.56
N ALA A 93 16.12 4.22 8.47
CA ALA A 93 16.17 5.63 8.85
C ALA A 93 17.54 6.00 9.45
N GLY A 94 18.06 5.18 10.36
CA GLY A 94 19.40 5.36 10.95
C GLY A 94 20.51 5.28 9.91
N GLU A 95 20.49 4.30 9.00
CA GLU A 95 21.45 4.14 7.92
C GLU A 95 21.51 5.36 6.98
N THR A 96 20.35 5.97 6.72
CA THR A 96 20.21 7.08 5.77
C THR A 96 20.23 8.47 6.41
N GLY A 97 20.22 8.55 7.76
CA GLY A 97 20.19 9.82 8.52
C GLY A 97 18.85 10.56 8.40
N LEU A 98 17.80 9.90 7.89
CA LEU A 98 16.48 10.50 7.75
C LEU A 98 15.70 10.42 9.07
N GLN A 99 14.86 11.43 9.32
CA GLN A 99 14.02 11.49 10.52
C GLN A 99 12.60 11.03 10.17
N ALA A 100 12.09 10.06 10.92
CA ALA A 100 10.72 9.57 10.80
C ALA A 100 10.29 8.95 12.14
N ASP A 101 9.02 9.13 12.51
CA ASP A 101 8.41 8.42 13.62
C ASP A 101 7.77 7.14 13.10
N PHE A 102 7.95 6.01 13.82
CA PHE A 102 7.33 4.74 13.48
C PHE A 102 6.55 4.18 14.67
N VAL A 103 5.25 3.97 14.46
CA VAL A 103 4.27 3.59 15.49
C VAL A 103 3.66 2.24 15.15
N GLN A 104 3.71 1.30 16.09
CA GLN A 104 3.09 -0.01 15.90
C GLN A 104 1.60 0.03 16.27
N GLY A 105 0.77 -0.41 15.33
CA GLY A 105 -0.68 -0.52 15.52
C GLY A 105 -1.39 -0.86 14.23
N THR A 106 -2.65 -1.21 14.34
CA THR A 106 -3.56 -1.40 13.22
C THR A 106 -4.12 -0.06 12.73
N VAL A 107 -4.71 -0.04 11.54
CA VAL A 107 -5.26 1.19 10.95
C VAL A 107 -6.35 1.80 11.83
N ASP A 108 -7.23 0.99 12.41
CA ASP A 108 -8.32 1.45 13.30
C ASP A 108 -7.81 2.06 14.62
N GLU A 109 -6.60 1.72 15.03
CA GLU A 109 -5.94 2.32 16.19
C GLU A 109 -5.27 3.68 15.90
N ALA A 110 -5.07 4.05 14.63
CA ALA A 110 -4.34 5.26 14.25
C ALA A 110 -4.85 6.54 14.95
N PRO A 111 -6.15 6.80 15.12
CA PRO A 111 -6.61 8.02 15.79
C PRO A 111 -6.14 8.12 17.26
N ARG A 112 -5.91 7.00 17.90
CA ARG A 112 -5.41 6.94 19.29
C ARG A 112 -3.89 7.00 19.36
N LEU A 113 -3.20 6.29 18.44
CA LEU A 113 -1.75 6.11 18.47
C LEU A 113 -0.98 7.24 17.79
N THR A 114 -1.57 7.80 16.75
CA THR A 114 -1.00 8.90 15.94
C THR A 114 -2.01 10.04 15.85
N PRO A 115 -2.32 10.70 16.98
CA PRO A 115 -3.31 11.75 16.97
C PRO A 115 -2.87 12.89 16.06
N GLY A 116 -3.68 13.18 15.03
CA GLY A 116 -3.43 14.27 14.07
C GLY A 116 -3.24 15.65 14.75
N PRO A 117 -3.42 16.71 14.03
CA PRO A 117 -3.83 16.70 12.63
C PRO A 117 -2.67 16.47 11.64
N PHE A 118 -2.96 15.79 10.53
CA PHE A 118 -2.02 15.59 9.42
C PHE A 118 -2.47 16.37 8.18
N ASP A 119 -1.52 16.93 7.45
CA ASP A 119 -1.79 17.62 6.18
C ASP A 119 -2.04 16.63 5.04
N LEU A 120 -1.44 15.43 5.15
CA LEU A 120 -1.56 14.34 4.19
C LEU A 120 -1.63 12.99 4.92
N VAL A 121 -2.61 12.18 4.57
CA VAL A 121 -2.61 10.74 4.80
C VAL A 121 -2.17 10.07 3.52
N PHE A 122 -1.13 9.24 3.59
CA PHE A 122 -0.56 8.53 2.46
C PHE A 122 -0.79 7.03 2.64
N THR A 123 -1.31 6.35 1.63
CA THR A 123 -1.64 4.92 1.66
C THR A 123 -1.38 4.32 0.29
N THR A 124 -0.37 3.47 0.14
CA THR A 124 0.06 2.83 -1.11
C THR A 124 0.69 1.49 -0.80
N TRP A 125 0.75 0.74 -1.60
CA TRP A 125 0.44 -0.20 -2.64
C TRP A 125 0.17 -1.58 -2.05
N GLY A 126 -0.89 -2.28 -2.50
CA GLY A 126 -1.26 -3.59 -1.98
C GLY A 126 -1.69 -3.53 -0.51
N VAL A 127 -2.44 -2.50 -0.13
CA VAL A 127 -2.76 -2.18 1.27
C VAL A 127 -4.25 -2.34 1.59
N LEU A 128 -5.14 -1.99 0.67
CA LEU A 128 -6.58 -2.02 0.95
C LEU A 128 -7.13 -3.44 1.08
N CYS A 129 -6.51 -4.42 0.42
CA CYS A 129 -6.89 -5.82 0.53
C CYS A 129 -6.70 -6.42 1.94
N TRP A 130 -5.91 -5.79 2.81
CA TRP A 130 -5.70 -6.24 4.19
C TRP A 130 -6.74 -5.71 5.18
N LEU A 131 -7.63 -4.83 4.74
CA LEU A 131 -8.63 -4.16 5.56
C LEU A 131 -10.00 -4.78 5.30
N ALA A 132 -10.70 -5.20 6.36
CA ALA A 132 -11.99 -5.87 6.21
C ALA A 132 -13.13 -4.91 5.83
N ASP A 133 -13.08 -3.65 6.29
CA ASP A 133 -14.17 -2.67 6.11
C ASP A 133 -13.64 -1.29 5.72
N MET A 134 -13.95 -0.86 4.50
CA MET A 134 -13.54 0.44 3.98
C MET A 134 -14.13 1.63 4.73
N ARG A 135 -15.27 1.46 5.39
CA ARG A 135 -15.90 2.52 6.20
C ARG A 135 -15.06 2.86 7.43
N ILE A 136 -14.46 1.83 8.07
CA ILE A 136 -13.54 2.03 9.19
C ILE A 136 -12.31 2.78 8.70
N TRP A 137 -11.68 2.33 7.62
CA TRP A 137 -10.52 2.99 7.03
C TRP A 137 -10.79 4.46 6.67
N ALA A 138 -11.87 4.74 5.96
CA ALA A 138 -12.22 6.09 5.57
C ALA A 138 -12.52 7.01 6.78
N SER A 139 -13.20 6.48 7.81
CA SER A 139 -13.43 7.19 9.07
C SER A 139 -12.14 7.54 9.78
N VAL A 140 -11.17 6.61 9.81
CA VAL A 140 -9.84 6.85 10.36
C VAL A 140 -9.13 7.97 9.60
N VAL A 141 -9.08 7.88 8.27
CA VAL A 141 -8.49 8.90 7.41
C VAL A 141 -9.08 10.28 7.70
N ALA A 142 -10.42 10.39 7.71
CA ALA A 142 -11.11 11.64 7.97
C ALA A 142 -10.83 12.18 9.39
N SER A 143 -10.69 11.30 10.39
CA SER A 143 -10.47 11.71 11.78
C SER A 143 -9.08 12.30 12.02
N VAL A 144 -8.04 11.77 11.36
CA VAL A 144 -6.65 12.20 11.56
C VAL A 144 -6.22 13.36 10.66
N LEU A 145 -6.96 13.64 9.58
CA LEU A 145 -6.69 14.77 8.68
C LEU A 145 -6.99 16.11 9.35
N ALA A 146 -6.12 17.08 9.11
CA ALA A 146 -6.39 18.50 9.38
C ALA A 146 -7.56 19.00 8.52
N PRO A 147 -8.28 20.07 8.96
CA PRO A 147 -9.12 20.83 8.04
C PRO A 147 -8.30 21.27 6.82
N GLY A 148 -8.80 21.01 5.61
CA GLY A 148 -8.06 21.25 4.36
C GLY A 148 -6.97 20.21 4.01
N GLY A 149 -6.70 19.25 4.89
CA GLY A 149 -5.78 18.14 4.63
C GLY A 149 -6.35 17.13 3.63
N GLU A 150 -5.48 16.30 3.07
CA GLU A 150 -5.82 15.40 1.97
C GLU A 150 -5.39 13.95 2.23
N LEU A 151 -6.17 13.01 1.70
CA LEU A 151 -5.73 11.65 1.46
C LEU A 151 -5.09 11.57 0.07
N TYR A 152 -3.98 10.84 -0.04
CA TYR A 152 -3.51 10.23 -1.28
C TYR A 152 -3.49 8.71 -1.11
N CYS A 153 -4.19 8.00 -1.99
CA CYS A 153 -4.18 6.55 -2.02
C CYS A 153 -3.97 6.07 -3.45
N ALA A 154 -3.05 5.11 -3.62
CA ALA A 154 -2.86 4.39 -4.87
C ALA A 154 -2.74 2.90 -4.57
N ASP A 155 -3.48 2.06 -5.32
CA ASP A 155 -3.51 0.62 -5.08
C ASP A 155 -3.88 -0.17 -6.33
N ALA A 156 -3.78 -1.50 -6.25
CA ALA A 156 -4.26 -2.40 -7.29
C ALA A 156 -5.74 -2.15 -7.58
N HIS A 157 -6.10 -2.17 -8.87
CA HIS A 157 -7.50 -1.97 -9.26
C HIS A 157 -8.35 -3.18 -8.86
N PRO A 158 -9.50 -3.00 -8.17
CA PRO A 158 -10.33 -4.13 -7.71
C PRO A 158 -10.80 -5.04 -8.85
N GLY A 159 -11.06 -4.46 -10.02
CA GLY A 159 -11.39 -5.23 -11.22
C GLY A 159 -10.26 -6.14 -11.71
N PHE A 160 -9.00 -5.76 -11.46
CA PHE A 160 -7.86 -6.62 -11.70
C PHE A 160 -7.69 -7.67 -10.59
N SER A 161 -7.92 -7.29 -9.34
CA SER A 161 -7.83 -8.22 -8.18
C SER A 161 -8.85 -9.37 -8.23
N MET A 162 -9.92 -9.25 -9.04
CA MET A 162 -10.86 -10.35 -9.31
C MET A 162 -10.28 -11.44 -10.22
N LEU A 163 -9.17 -11.19 -10.91
CA LEU A 163 -8.65 -12.00 -11.98
C LEU A 163 -7.45 -12.83 -11.53
N GLU A 164 -7.39 -14.06 -12.00
CA GLU A 164 -6.19 -14.89 -11.93
C GLU A 164 -5.69 -15.25 -13.33
N GLN A 165 -4.42 -15.55 -13.41
CA GLN A 165 -3.83 -16.08 -14.64
C GLN A 165 -4.07 -17.59 -14.72
N VAL A 166 -5.04 -18.00 -15.55
CA VAL A 166 -5.40 -19.39 -15.81
C VAL A 166 -5.08 -19.73 -17.25
N ALA A 167 -4.25 -20.74 -17.47
CA ALA A 167 -3.83 -21.20 -18.81
C ALA A 167 -3.35 -20.06 -19.73
N GLY A 168 -2.56 -19.12 -19.16
CA GLY A 168 -1.99 -17.99 -19.90
C GLY A 168 -2.94 -16.85 -20.22
N LYS A 169 -4.14 -16.84 -19.63
CA LYS A 169 -5.13 -15.77 -19.79
C LYS A 169 -5.60 -15.26 -18.42
N LEU A 170 -5.98 -14.01 -18.35
CA LEU A 170 -6.69 -13.49 -17.18
C LEU A 170 -8.14 -13.96 -17.22
N ALA A 171 -8.59 -14.56 -16.14
CA ALA A 171 -9.96 -15.05 -15.98
C ALA A 171 -10.55 -14.58 -14.65
N PRO A 172 -11.81 -14.15 -14.61
CA PRO A 172 -12.52 -13.88 -13.37
C PRO A 172 -12.55 -15.14 -12.48
N THR A 173 -12.00 -15.02 -11.27
CA THR A 173 -11.90 -16.13 -10.32
C THR A 173 -12.59 -15.79 -9.01
N TYR A 174 -12.56 -14.52 -8.62
CA TYR A 174 -13.12 -14.05 -7.36
C TYR A 174 -14.32 -13.13 -7.59
N ASP A 175 -15.22 -13.10 -6.60
CA ASP A 175 -16.30 -12.13 -6.56
C ASP A 175 -15.74 -10.69 -6.48
N PHE A 176 -16.44 -9.73 -7.10
CA PHE A 176 -16.01 -8.33 -7.13
C PHE A 176 -16.06 -7.67 -5.75
N GLN A 177 -16.70 -8.30 -4.77
CA GLN A 177 -16.80 -7.85 -3.38
C GLN A 177 -16.71 -9.03 -2.43
N THR A 178 -15.76 -8.99 -1.52
CA THR A 178 -15.62 -9.96 -0.45
C THR A 178 -16.39 -9.51 0.79
N PRO A 179 -17.28 -10.35 1.37
CA PRO A 179 -17.94 -10.03 2.62
C PRO A 179 -16.96 -9.85 3.79
N VAL A 180 -17.25 -8.90 4.67
CA VAL A 180 -16.38 -8.58 5.84
C VAL A 180 -16.07 -9.82 6.69
N ASP A 181 -17.07 -10.68 6.90
CA ASP A 181 -16.98 -11.90 7.74
C ASP A 181 -16.45 -13.14 7.00
N ARG A 182 -16.20 -13.04 5.68
CA ARG A 182 -15.74 -14.16 4.85
C ARG A 182 -14.63 -13.72 3.90
N PRO A 183 -13.40 -13.46 4.43
CA PRO A 183 -12.26 -13.12 3.59
C PRO A 183 -11.89 -14.24 2.63
N LEU A 184 -11.18 -13.90 1.57
CA LEU A 184 -10.45 -14.85 0.74
C LEU A 184 -9.27 -15.39 1.55
N GLU A 185 -8.98 -16.68 1.41
CA GLU A 185 -7.83 -17.31 2.04
C GLU A 185 -6.80 -17.67 0.98
N PHE A 186 -5.58 -17.16 1.14
CA PHE A 186 -4.44 -17.43 0.29
C PHE A 186 -3.35 -18.17 1.06
N ASN A 187 -2.59 -19.00 0.34
CA ASN A 187 -1.43 -19.70 0.87
C ASN A 187 -0.25 -19.49 -0.08
N ASP A 188 0.57 -18.50 0.20
CA ASP A 188 1.73 -18.18 -0.61
C ASP A 188 3.00 -18.80 -0.01
N ALA A 189 3.62 -19.69 -0.76
CA ALA A 189 4.87 -20.33 -0.34
C ALA A 189 6.05 -19.35 -0.31
N THR A 190 6.02 -18.29 -1.11
CA THR A 190 7.09 -17.27 -1.25
C THR A 190 6.49 -15.87 -1.21
N THR A 191 7.34 -14.84 -1.20
CA THR A 191 6.89 -13.46 -1.31
C THR A 191 6.84 -12.98 -2.77
N TYR A 192 6.06 -11.93 -3.05
CA TYR A 192 5.89 -11.30 -4.36
C TYR A 192 7.17 -10.69 -4.97
N THR A 193 8.25 -10.59 -4.20
CA THR A 193 9.52 -10.04 -4.70
C THR A 193 10.26 -10.96 -5.66
N GLY A 194 9.82 -12.21 -5.79
CA GLY A 194 10.51 -13.23 -6.59
C GLY A 194 11.71 -13.89 -5.88
N ASP A 195 11.98 -13.54 -4.63
CA ASP A 195 12.96 -14.27 -3.80
C ASP A 195 12.43 -15.67 -3.53
N PRO A 196 13.24 -16.76 -3.73
CA PRO A 196 12.79 -18.14 -3.62
C PRO A 196 12.66 -18.64 -2.19
N THR A 197 12.91 -17.83 -1.18
CA THR A 197 12.81 -18.21 0.24
C THR A 197 11.39 -18.64 0.57
N VAL A 198 11.25 -19.88 1.05
CA VAL A 198 9.97 -20.45 1.44
C VAL A 198 9.56 -19.93 2.81
N LEU A 199 8.33 -19.43 2.90
CA LEU A 199 7.73 -18.92 4.14
C LEU A 199 7.20 -20.07 5.01
N THR A 200 7.28 -19.90 6.31
CA THR A 200 6.66 -20.79 7.30
C THR A 200 5.19 -20.42 7.53
N HIS A 201 4.90 -19.10 7.58
CA HIS A 201 3.57 -18.55 7.74
C HIS A 201 2.99 -18.15 6.38
N GLN A 202 2.49 -19.13 5.63
CA GLN A 202 2.03 -18.97 4.25
C GLN A 202 0.59 -18.46 4.13
N SER A 203 -0.24 -18.70 5.16
CA SER A 203 -1.67 -18.39 5.11
C SER A 203 -1.91 -16.91 5.37
N MET A 204 -2.74 -16.31 4.52
CA MET A 204 -3.18 -14.91 4.61
C MET A 204 -4.66 -14.78 4.31
N ARG A 205 -5.26 -13.68 4.74
CA ARG A 205 -6.65 -13.33 4.47
C ARG A 205 -6.74 -11.95 3.86
N GLU A 206 -7.47 -11.87 2.76
CA GLU A 206 -7.62 -10.66 1.96
C GLU A 206 -9.08 -10.39 1.63
N TRP A 207 -9.36 -9.13 1.32
CA TRP A 207 -10.68 -8.66 0.87
C TRP A 207 -10.55 -7.94 -0.46
N ILE A 208 -11.48 -8.19 -1.38
CA ILE A 208 -11.66 -7.39 -2.57
C ILE A 208 -12.75 -6.37 -2.29
N HIS A 209 -12.44 -5.09 -2.46
CA HIS A 209 -13.35 -3.98 -2.26
C HIS A 209 -13.62 -3.30 -3.60
N PRO A 210 -14.88 -3.28 -4.11
CA PRO A 210 -15.17 -2.56 -5.34
C PRO A 210 -14.90 -1.06 -5.19
N LEU A 211 -14.60 -0.37 -6.27
CA LEU A 211 -14.39 1.09 -6.26
C LEU A 211 -15.55 1.83 -5.60
N SER A 212 -16.79 1.35 -5.78
CA SER A 212 -17.96 1.92 -5.12
C SER A 212 -17.90 1.84 -3.59
N ALA A 213 -17.29 0.80 -3.01
CA ALA A 213 -17.10 0.70 -1.57
C ALA A 213 -15.96 1.63 -1.10
N ILE A 214 -14.87 1.71 -1.86
CA ILE A 214 -13.71 2.56 -1.52
C ILE A 214 -14.10 4.04 -1.60
N LEU A 215 -14.61 4.48 -2.76
CA LEU A 215 -14.97 5.88 -2.98
C LEU A 215 -16.19 6.29 -2.16
N GLY A 216 -17.20 5.39 -2.05
CA GLY A 216 -18.39 5.63 -1.23
C GLY A 216 -18.04 5.83 0.24
N ALA A 217 -17.14 5.01 0.79
CA ALA A 217 -16.70 5.16 2.18
C ALA A 217 -16.00 6.51 2.43
N LEU A 218 -15.17 7.00 1.50
CA LEU A 218 -14.53 8.31 1.61
C LEU A 218 -15.58 9.45 1.59
N ILE A 219 -16.55 9.37 0.70
CA ILE A 219 -17.65 10.34 0.62
C ILE A 219 -18.50 10.32 1.89
N ASP A 220 -18.87 9.13 2.37
CA ASP A 220 -19.68 8.95 3.59
C ASP A 220 -18.93 9.44 4.84
N ALA A 221 -17.59 9.39 4.84
CA ALA A 221 -16.75 9.96 5.88
C ALA A 221 -16.60 11.49 5.81
N GLY A 222 -17.26 12.16 4.86
CA GLY A 222 -17.26 13.61 4.68
C GLY A 222 -16.05 14.16 3.91
N LEU A 223 -15.37 13.29 3.14
CA LEU A 223 -14.26 13.72 2.29
C LEU A 223 -14.76 14.01 0.86
N THR A 224 -14.22 15.06 0.26
CA THR A 224 -14.50 15.43 -1.13
C THR A 224 -13.44 14.79 -2.04
N ILE A 225 -13.86 13.94 -2.98
CA ILE A 225 -12.95 13.37 -3.99
C ILE A 225 -12.51 14.49 -4.93
N THR A 226 -11.20 14.76 -4.96
CA THR A 226 -10.62 15.82 -5.81
C THR A 226 -9.90 15.27 -7.03
N MET A 227 -9.51 13.99 -7.00
CA MET A 227 -8.89 13.29 -8.13
C MET A 227 -9.25 11.81 -8.05
N PHE A 228 -9.53 11.20 -9.18
CA PHE A 228 -9.58 9.76 -9.36
C PHE A 228 -9.03 9.41 -10.74
N ARG A 229 -8.10 8.45 -10.79
CA ARG A 229 -7.47 7.98 -12.03
C ARG A 229 -7.34 6.47 -12.02
N GLU A 230 -7.45 5.87 -13.18
CA GLU A 230 -7.16 4.46 -13.44
C GLU A 230 -5.93 4.36 -14.32
N HIS A 231 -5.08 3.37 -14.02
CA HIS A 231 -3.79 3.20 -14.70
C HIS A 231 -3.66 1.77 -15.24
N GLU A 232 -3.00 1.62 -16.39
CA GLU A 232 -2.79 0.34 -17.08
C GLU A 232 -1.53 -0.38 -16.63
N PHE A 233 -1.01 -0.06 -15.47
CA PHE A 233 0.25 -0.60 -14.94
C PHE A 233 0.22 -0.73 -13.42
N LEU A 234 1.15 -1.55 -12.92
CA LEU A 234 1.45 -1.76 -11.50
C LEU A 234 2.94 -1.55 -11.25
N PRO A 235 3.36 -1.14 -10.04
CA PRO A 235 4.78 -1.05 -9.69
C PRO A 235 5.44 -2.41 -9.40
N TRP A 236 4.70 -3.52 -9.43
CA TRP A 236 5.24 -4.88 -9.25
C TRP A 236 4.58 -5.87 -10.22
N GLN A 237 5.22 -7.05 -10.39
CA GLN A 237 4.69 -8.14 -11.19
C GLN A 237 3.62 -8.92 -10.40
N ALA A 238 2.39 -8.45 -10.41
CA ALA A 238 1.28 -9.08 -9.67
C ALA A 238 0.88 -10.45 -10.21
N VAL A 239 1.06 -10.69 -11.50
CA VAL A 239 0.84 -12.00 -12.16
C VAL A 239 1.97 -12.26 -13.17
N PRO A 240 2.33 -13.55 -13.41
CA PRO A 240 3.46 -13.90 -14.27
C PRO A 240 3.39 -13.35 -15.69
N MET A 241 2.20 -13.09 -16.24
CA MET A 241 2.04 -12.58 -17.60
C MET A 241 2.37 -11.11 -17.77
N LEU A 242 2.44 -10.33 -16.68
CA LEU A 242 2.85 -8.93 -16.78
C LEU A 242 4.30 -8.83 -17.21
N VAL A 243 4.56 -7.90 -18.10
CA VAL A 243 5.91 -7.62 -18.63
C VAL A 243 6.43 -6.27 -18.13
N PRO A 244 7.74 -6.14 -17.88
CA PRO A 244 8.31 -4.86 -17.48
C PRO A 244 8.32 -3.87 -18.63
N ALA A 245 8.01 -2.62 -18.36
CA ALA A 245 8.10 -1.50 -19.28
C ALA A 245 9.37 -0.65 -18.99
N PRO A 246 9.80 0.19 -19.94
CA PRO A 246 11.01 1.03 -19.78
C PRO A 246 10.96 1.99 -18.60
N ASP A 247 9.77 2.36 -18.13
CA ASP A 247 9.54 3.21 -16.96
C ASP A 247 9.60 2.46 -15.62
N GLY A 248 9.94 1.15 -15.64
CA GLY A 248 10.01 0.30 -14.46
C GLY A 248 8.66 -0.21 -13.96
N GLN A 249 7.58 0.08 -14.67
CA GLN A 249 6.25 -0.41 -14.35
C GLN A 249 5.96 -1.74 -15.05
N TRP A 250 4.97 -2.48 -14.56
CA TRP A 250 4.52 -3.75 -15.12
C TRP A 250 3.19 -3.60 -15.82
N ARG A 251 3.08 -4.12 -17.05
CA ARG A 251 1.91 -3.97 -17.93
C ARG A 251 1.51 -5.29 -18.55
N LEU A 252 0.27 -5.36 -19.05
CA LEU A 252 -0.12 -6.46 -19.92
C LEU A 252 0.69 -6.39 -21.24
N PRO A 253 1.12 -7.55 -21.78
CA PRO A 253 1.85 -7.58 -23.03
C PRO A 253 0.99 -7.10 -24.21
N ASP A 254 1.63 -6.68 -25.28
CA ASP A 254 0.96 -6.25 -26.50
C ASP A 254 0.01 -7.34 -27.05
N GLY A 255 -1.12 -6.90 -27.58
CA GLY A 255 -2.16 -7.80 -28.10
C GLY A 255 -3.20 -8.25 -27.06
N HIS A 256 -3.01 -7.92 -25.77
CA HIS A 256 -4.05 -8.09 -24.75
C HIS A 256 -4.98 -6.87 -24.68
N PRO A 257 -6.27 -7.05 -24.33
CA PRO A 257 -7.14 -5.92 -24.03
C PRO A 257 -6.56 -5.07 -22.91
N ARG A 258 -6.63 -3.76 -23.09
CA ARG A 258 -6.22 -2.80 -22.05
C ARG A 258 -7.30 -2.76 -20.96
N ILE A 259 -6.90 -3.05 -19.74
CA ILE A 259 -7.74 -2.96 -18.55
C ILE A 259 -7.01 -2.15 -17.48
N PRO A 260 -7.72 -1.51 -16.56
CA PRO A 260 -7.06 -0.85 -15.44
C PRO A 260 -6.42 -1.90 -14.51
N LEU A 261 -5.12 -1.73 -14.22
CA LEU A 261 -4.37 -2.58 -13.30
C LEU A 261 -4.25 -1.94 -11.93
N SER A 262 -4.25 -0.61 -11.86
CA SER A 262 -4.22 0.14 -10.62
C SER A 262 -5.10 1.40 -10.70
N PHE A 263 -5.29 2.04 -9.57
CA PHE A 263 -5.97 3.32 -9.46
C PHE A 263 -5.27 4.23 -8.46
N SER A 264 -5.51 5.53 -8.59
CA SER A 264 -5.16 6.53 -7.58
C SER A 264 -6.34 7.44 -7.26
N VAL A 265 -6.44 7.86 -6.01
CA VAL A 265 -7.48 8.76 -5.53
C VAL A 265 -6.90 9.80 -4.58
N ARG A 266 -7.37 11.05 -4.72
CA ARG A 266 -7.20 12.10 -3.70
C ARG A 266 -8.57 12.47 -3.15
N ALA A 267 -8.62 12.63 -1.85
CA ALA A 267 -9.83 13.08 -1.16
C ALA A 267 -9.45 14.11 -0.10
N LYS A 268 -10.20 15.20 -0.04
CA LYS A 268 -9.91 16.36 0.81
C LYS A 268 -10.92 16.46 1.93
N LYS A 269 -10.44 16.77 3.13
CA LYS A 269 -11.28 17.18 4.26
C LYS A 269 -11.58 18.67 4.13
N GLU A 270 -12.86 19.03 4.13
CA GLU A 270 -13.27 20.42 4.10
C GLU A 270 -12.75 21.20 5.33
N VAL A 271 -12.71 22.55 5.20
CA VAL A 271 -12.20 23.46 6.25
C VAL A 271 -13.25 23.66 7.34
#